data_f86531ee2258440b268ca0848d3d9239
#
_entry.id   f86531ee2258440b268ca0848d3d9239
#
_cell.length_a   1.000
_cell.length_b   1.000
_cell.length_c   1.000
_cell.angle_alpha   90.00
_cell.angle_beta   90.00
_cell.angle_gamma   90.00
#
_symmetry.space_group_name_H-M   'P 1'
#
loop_
_entity.id
_entity.type
_entity.pdbx_description
1 polymer ?
#
loop_
_entity_poly.entity_id
_entity_poly.type
_entity_poly.pdbx_seq_one_letter_code
_entity_poly.pdbx_strand_id
1 'polypeptide(L)'
;MSEPIKLFQYNTLSALMSGLFEGSMTIGELLEQGDLGIGTLDEIDGELIVLDGKAYQARGDKTITEVGPDVKVPYAAVVFHQAEVIFKQRFEASNEELQTRIETYYDGANLFRSIKIHGTFAKMHVRMIPKAKEGARFADIATRQPEYTVENVTGTIVGIWTPEMFHGVSVAGYHLHFITDDHTFGGHVIDYVISEGIVEVGAVDQLDQRFPVQDRKYLFAKLNLEELKEDIEKSE
;
A
#
# COMPACT_ATOMS: atom_id res chain seq x y z
N MET A 1 -8.91 -22.79 -18.31
CA MET A 1 -8.33 -22.24 -17.04
C MET A 1 -8.36 -20.74 -17.21
N SER A 2 -8.84 -20.00 -16.24
CA SER A 2 -8.75 -18.53 -16.22
C SER A 2 -7.26 -18.12 -16.23
N GLU A 3 -6.96 -16.95 -16.77
CA GLU A 3 -5.60 -16.40 -16.64
C GLU A 3 -5.29 -16.18 -15.15
N PRO A 4 -4.03 -16.45 -14.71
CA PRO A 4 -3.64 -16.27 -13.32
C PRO A 4 -3.72 -14.78 -12.92
N ILE A 5 -4.25 -14.52 -11.74
CA ILE A 5 -4.25 -13.17 -11.16
C ILE A 5 -2.86 -12.88 -10.63
N LYS A 6 -2.24 -11.86 -11.21
CA LYS A 6 -0.85 -11.50 -10.97
C LYS A 6 -0.74 -10.24 -10.11
N LEU A 7 -0.09 -10.35 -8.95
CA LEU A 7 0.44 -9.21 -8.22
C LEU A 7 1.75 -8.78 -8.87
N PHE A 8 1.77 -7.59 -9.43
CA PHE A 8 3.00 -6.96 -9.87
C PHE A 8 3.60 -6.14 -8.74
N GLN A 9 4.88 -6.37 -8.44
CA GLN A 9 5.61 -5.56 -7.46
C GLN A 9 6.90 -5.02 -8.04
N TYR A 10 7.10 -3.72 -7.92
CA TYR A 10 8.34 -3.04 -8.26
C TYR A 10 9.19 -2.79 -7.03
N ASN A 11 10.44 -3.27 -7.04
CA ASN A 11 11.40 -3.21 -5.96
C ASN A 11 10.95 -3.99 -4.71
N THR A 12 11.69 -3.90 -3.61
CA THR A 12 11.37 -4.52 -2.33
C THR A 12 11.25 -3.48 -1.22
N LEU A 13 10.46 -3.81 -0.21
CA LEU A 13 10.37 -2.98 0.98
C LEU A 13 11.74 -2.82 1.66
N SER A 14 12.52 -3.90 1.75
CA SER A 14 13.88 -3.84 2.31
C SER A 14 14.80 -2.85 1.59
N ALA A 15 14.70 -2.74 0.26
CA ALA A 15 15.45 -1.76 -0.50
C ALA A 15 14.99 -0.32 -0.19
N LEU A 16 13.67 -0.10 -0.12
CA LEU A 16 13.10 1.20 0.28
C LEU A 16 13.57 1.59 1.69
N MET A 17 13.43 0.69 2.68
CA MET A 17 13.83 0.93 4.07
C MET A 17 15.33 1.22 4.21
N SER A 18 16.16 0.69 3.32
CA SER A 18 17.61 0.99 3.28
C SER A 18 17.96 2.36 2.72
N GLY A 19 16.98 3.18 2.31
CA GLY A 19 17.21 4.53 1.81
C GLY A 19 17.30 4.64 0.29
N LEU A 20 16.90 3.61 -0.46
CA LEU A 20 16.83 3.63 -1.93
C LEU A 20 15.51 4.26 -2.38
N PHE A 21 15.40 5.57 -2.23
CA PHE A 21 14.17 6.35 -2.42
C PHE A 21 13.98 6.89 -3.84
N GLU A 22 14.98 6.78 -4.70
CA GLU A 22 14.91 7.30 -6.07
C GLU A 22 13.97 6.45 -6.93
N GLY A 23 12.96 7.10 -7.50
CA GLY A 23 12.01 6.47 -8.40
C GLY A 23 12.62 6.13 -9.75
N SER A 24 12.35 4.93 -10.25
CA SER A 24 12.92 4.45 -11.53
C SER A 24 11.89 3.79 -12.45
N MET A 25 10.68 3.49 -11.97
CA MET A 25 9.53 3.06 -12.75
C MET A 25 8.49 4.18 -12.83
N THR A 26 7.93 4.43 -13.99
CA THR A 26 6.89 5.46 -14.16
C THR A 26 5.50 4.96 -13.74
N ILE A 27 4.62 5.88 -13.35
CA ILE A 27 3.20 5.58 -13.08
C ILE A 27 2.52 4.98 -14.32
N GLY A 28 2.85 5.47 -15.52
CA GLY A 28 2.31 4.90 -16.76
C GLY A 28 2.62 3.42 -16.91
N GLU A 29 3.90 3.04 -16.73
CA GLU A 29 4.32 1.64 -16.76
C GLU A 29 3.70 0.80 -15.64
N LEU A 30 3.50 1.40 -14.46
CA LEU A 30 2.88 0.74 -13.30
C LEU A 30 1.40 0.42 -13.56
N LEU A 31 0.63 1.36 -14.10
CA LEU A 31 -0.80 1.19 -14.38
C LEU A 31 -1.08 0.20 -15.53
N GLU A 32 -0.09 -0.13 -16.35
CA GLU A 32 -0.17 -1.26 -17.30
C GLU A 32 -0.15 -2.62 -16.59
N GLN A 33 0.21 -2.68 -15.31
CA GLN A 33 0.34 -3.90 -14.54
C GLN A 33 -0.79 -4.14 -13.53
N GLY A 34 -1.63 -3.13 -13.25
CA GLY A 34 -2.74 -3.26 -12.32
C GLY A 34 -3.57 -1.99 -12.20
N ASP A 35 -4.80 -2.15 -11.71
CA ASP A 35 -5.78 -1.08 -11.51
C ASP A 35 -6.04 -0.76 -10.03
N LEU A 36 -5.48 -1.58 -9.11
CA LEU A 36 -5.57 -1.42 -7.66
C LEU A 36 -4.21 -1.69 -7.02
N GLY A 37 -3.82 -0.85 -6.06
CA GLY A 37 -2.57 -1.07 -5.33
C GLY A 37 -2.09 0.12 -4.50
N ILE A 38 -0.87 -0.01 -4.01
CA ILE A 38 -0.23 0.89 -3.06
C ILE A 38 1.25 1.07 -3.38
N GLY A 39 1.87 2.07 -2.76
CA GLY A 39 3.30 2.34 -2.88
C GLY A 39 3.65 3.73 -2.36
N THR A 40 4.76 4.26 -2.88
CA THR A 40 5.19 5.65 -2.61
C THR A 40 5.78 6.27 -3.87
N LEU A 41 5.89 7.59 -3.91
CA LEU A 41 6.43 8.34 -5.05
C LEU A 41 7.94 8.58 -4.89
N ASP A 42 8.54 9.14 -5.92
CA ASP A 42 9.96 9.50 -5.94
C ASP A 42 10.38 10.28 -4.69
N GLU A 43 11.51 9.88 -4.08
CA GLU A 43 12.00 10.40 -2.81
C GLU A 43 11.01 10.20 -1.64
N ILE A 44 10.20 9.13 -1.69
CA ILE A 44 9.11 8.81 -0.75
C ILE A 44 8.15 9.98 -0.49
N ASP A 45 7.87 10.80 -1.52
CA ASP A 45 7.00 11.98 -1.41
C ASP A 45 5.53 11.57 -1.31
N GLY A 46 5.10 11.14 -0.13
CA GLY A 46 3.72 10.75 0.17
C GLY A 46 3.36 9.31 -0.20
N GLU A 47 2.10 8.97 0.09
CA GLU A 47 1.55 7.65 -0.16
C GLU A 47 0.95 7.57 -1.57
N LEU A 48 1.29 6.52 -2.31
CA LEU A 48 0.66 6.20 -3.59
C LEU A 48 -0.58 5.33 -3.34
N ILE A 49 -1.71 5.75 -3.91
CA ILE A 49 -2.96 5.00 -3.90
C ILE A 49 -3.35 4.74 -5.35
N VAL A 50 -3.44 3.49 -5.76
CA VAL A 50 -3.97 3.12 -7.08
C VAL A 50 -5.39 2.57 -6.90
N LEU A 51 -6.36 3.24 -7.49
CA LEU A 51 -7.77 2.88 -7.42
C LEU A 51 -8.42 3.04 -8.80
N ASP A 52 -9.05 1.96 -9.27
CA ASP A 52 -9.78 1.90 -10.56
C ASP A 52 -8.94 2.43 -11.75
N GLY A 53 -7.65 2.05 -11.78
CA GLY A 53 -6.70 2.41 -12.84
C GLY A 53 -6.20 3.86 -12.80
N LYS A 54 -6.42 4.57 -11.72
CA LYS A 54 -5.89 5.92 -11.48
C LYS A 54 -4.94 5.93 -10.29
N ALA A 55 -3.90 6.75 -10.39
CA ALA A 55 -2.91 6.92 -9.34
C ALA A 55 -3.13 8.25 -8.61
N TYR A 56 -3.15 8.21 -7.28
CA TYR A 56 -3.28 9.37 -6.41
C TYR A 56 -2.10 9.43 -5.44
N GLN A 57 -1.65 10.64 -5.16
CA GLN A 57 -0.61 10.92 -4.15
C GLN A 57 -1.24 11.61 -2.95
N ALA A 58 -1.08 11.04 -1.75
CA ALA A 58 -1.45 11.64 -0.49
C ALA A 58 -0.20 12.17 0.21
N ARG A 59 -0.07 13.50 0.37
CA ARG A 59 1.09 14.16 0.96
C ARG A 59 0.88 14.50 2.43
N GLY A 60 2.00 14.67 3.14
CA GLY A 60 2.01 15.02 4.56
C GLY A 60 1.35 16.35 4.92
N ASP A 61 1.08 17.21 3.96
CA ASP A 61 0.31 18.46 4.12
C ASP A 61 -1.21 18.28 3.90
N LYS A 62 -1.68 17.03 3.78
CA LYS A 62 -3.06 16.59 3.48
C LYS A 62 -3.51 16.85 2.03
N THR A 63 -2.62 17.25 1.14
CA THR A 63 -3.02 17.40 -0.27
C THR A 63 -3.14 16.04 -0.94
N ILE A 64 -4.21 15.86 -1.71
CA ILE A 64 -4.38 14.71 -2.59
C ILE A 64 -4.35 15.20 -4.04
N THR A 65 -3.56 14.57 -4.87
CA THR A 65 -3.46 14.90 -6.29
C THR A 65 -3.48 13.65 -7.15
N GLU A 66 -4.20 13.67 -8.26
CA GLU A 66 -4.07 12.64 -9.29
C GLU A 66 -2.70 12.79 -9.96
N VAL A 67 -1.98 11.68 -10.10
CA VAL A 67 -0.57 11.66 -10.52
C VAL A 67 -0.47 11.37 -12.01
N GLY A 68 0.33 12.16 -12.72
CA GLY A 68 0.56 11.97 -14.14
C GLY A 68 1.46 10.75 -14.45
N PRO A 69 1.41 10.26 -15.72
CA PRO A 69 2.08 9.02 -16.12
C PRO A 69 3.62 9.07 -16.04
N ASP A 70 4.22 10.25 -16.10
CA ASP A 70 5.68 10.42 -16.09
C ASP A 70 6.30 10.44 -14.68
N VAL A 71 5.48 10.55 -13.65
CA VAL A 71 5.94 10.52 -12.25
C VAL A 71 6.46 9.13 -11.93
N LYS A 72 7.50 9.05 -11.10
CA LYS A 72 8.19 7.79 -10.82
C LYS A 72 7.94 7.30 -9.41
N VAL A 73 8.08 5.99 -9.24
CA VAL A 73 7.96 5.27 -7.98
C VAL A 73 9.26 4.52 -7.67
N PRO A 74 9.74 4.54 -6.42
CA PRO A 74 10.80 3.66 -5.94
C PRO A 74 10.29 2.29 -5.51
N TYR A 75 9.01 2.21 -5.09
CA TYR A 75 8.34 1.00 -4.63
C TYR A 75 6.83 1.10 -4.90
N ALA A 76 6.26 0.05 -5.47
CA ALA A 76 4.82 -0.11 -5.61
C ALA A 76 4.42 -1.56 -5.79
N ALA A 77 3.20 -1.90 -5.37
CA ALA A 77 2.55 -3.18 -5.62
C ALA A 77 1.15 -2.94 -6.18
N VAL A 78 0.85 -3.51 -7.35
CA VAL A 78 -0.44 -3.35 -8.03
C VAL A 78 -0.94 -4.68 -8.59
N VAL A 79 -2.25 -4.80 -8.75
CA VAL A 79 -2.93 -5.97 -9.28
C VAL A 79 -4.12 -5.52 -10.11
N PHE A 80 -4.50 -6.25 -11.17
CA PHE A 80 -5.83 -6.14 -11.74
C PHE A 80 -6.80 -6.84 -10.80
N HIS A 81 -7.51 -6.05 -9.99
CA HIS A 81 -8.33 -6.58 -8.90
C HIS A 81 -9.52 -7.37 -9.42
N GLN A 82 -9.60 -8.62 -9.00
CA GLN A 82 -10.74 -9.50 -9.25
C GLN A 82 -11.19 -10.09 -7.92
N ALA A 83 -12.35 -9.68 -7.45
CA ALA A 83 -12.85 -10.16 -6.16
C ALA A 83 -13.28 -11.62 -6.26
N GLU A 84 -12.66 -12.48 -5.47
CA GLU A 84 -13.08 -13.86 -5.22
C GLU A 84 -14.18 -13.92 -4.15
N VAL A 85 -14.06 -13.04 -3.14
CA VAL A 85 -15.01 -12.90 -2.05
C VAL A 85 -15.55 -11.48 -2.03
N ILE A 86 -16.88 -11.34 -1.96
CA ILE A 86 -17.58 -10.07 -1.80
C ILE A 86 -18.62 -10.22 -0.68
N PHE A 87 -18.55 -9.35 0.33
CA PHE A 87 -19.56 -9.31 1.36
C PHE A 87 -19.87 -7.89 1.84
N LYS A 88 -21.06 -7.74 2.45
CA LYS A 88 -21.47 -6.46 3.07
C LYS A 88 -21.17 -6.47 4.56
N GLN A 89 -20.41 -5.46 4.99
CA GLN A 89 -20.33 -5.08 6.39
C GLN A 89 -21.52 -4.18 6.70
N ARG A 90 -22.38 -4.60 7.64
CA ARG A 90 -23.66 -3.93 7.91
C ARG A 90 -23.74 -3.29 9.30
N PHE A 91 -22.74 -3.52 10.11
CA PHE A 91 -22.68 -3.06 11.51
C PHE A 91 -21.30 -2.47 11.73
N GLU A 92 -21.23 -1.56 12.68
CA GLU A 92 -19.95 -1.00 13.09
C GLU A 92 -18.97 -2.10 13.50
N ALA A 93 -17.75 -1.99 13.02
CA ALA A 93 -16.66 -2.90 13.34
C ALA A 93 -15.32 -2.15 13.37
N SER A 94 -14.48 -2.52 14.31
CA SER A 94 -13.08 -2.08 14.33
C SER A 94 -12.29 -2.72 13.19
N ASN A 95 -11.13 -2.19 12.94
CA ASN A 95 -10.17 -2.73 11.99
C ASN A 95 -9.87 -4.22 12.28
N GLU A 96 -9.57 -4.57 13.55
CA GLU A 96 -9.26 -5.93 13.98
C GLU A 96 -10.45 -6.90 13.77
N GLU A 97 -11.66 -6.47 14.11
CA GLU A 97 -12.86 -7.27 13.91
C GLU A 97 -13.14 -7.52 12.43
N LEU A 98 -12.95 -6.50 11.57
CA LEU A 98 -13.16 -6.67 10.14
C LEU A 98 -12.08 -7.55 9.51
N GLN A 99 -10.82 -7.38 9.86
CA GLN A 99 -9.71 -8.22 9.40
C GLN A 99 -9.92 -9.68 9.80
N THR A 100 -10.27 -9.95 11.08
CA THR A 100 -10.63 -11.30 11.56
C THR A 100 -11.78 -11.89 10.74
N ARG A 101 -12.80 -11.07 10.43
CA ARG A 101 -13.91 -11.51 9.57
C ARG A 101 -13.47 -11.83 8.15
N ILE A 102 -12.64 -11.00 7.53
CA ILE A 102 -12.09 -11.25 6.19
C ILE A 102 -11.38 -12.60 6.16
N GLU A 103 -10.56 -12.89 7.17
CA GLU A 103 -9.80 -14.13 7.27
C GLU A 103 -10.67 -15.40 7.37
N THR A 104 -11.94 -15.29 7.79
CA THR A 104 -12.86 -16.43 7.81
C THR A 104 -13.36 -16.87 6.43
N TYR A 105 -13.17 -16.06 5.40
CA TYR A 105 -13.68 -16.34 4.05
C TYR A 105 -12.69 -17.09 3.15
N TYR A 106 -11.45 -17.28 3.56
CA TYR A 106 -10.48 -18.04 2.78
C TYR A 106 -9.57 -18.91 3.66
N ASP A 107 -9.21 -20.05 3.12
CA ASP A 107 -8.31 -20.99 3.76
C ASP A 107 -6.85 -20.62 3.46
N GLY A 108 -6.02 -20.62 4.51
CA GLY A 108 -4.57 -20.52 4.39
C GLY A 108 -4.00 -19.11 4.37
N ALA A 109 -2.84 -18.99 5.01
CA ALA A 109 -2.11 -17.76 5.23
C ALA A 109 -0.86 -17.61 4.33
N ASN A 110 -0.79 -18.32 3.20
CA ASN A 110 0.43 -18.40 2.38
C ASN A 110 0.27 -17.83 0.96
N LEU A 111 -0.88 -17.18 0.66
CA LEU A 111 -1.13 -16.52 -0.61
C LEU A 111 -1.40 -15.04 -0.40
N PHE A 112 -0.87 -14.20 -1.28
CA PHE A 112 -1.22 -12.77 -1.31
C PHE A 112 -2.71 -12.58 -1.60
N ARG A 113 -3.27 -11.48 -1.08
CA ARG A 113 -4.64 -11.06 -1.33
C ARG A 113 -4.67 -9.58 -1.68
N SER A 114 -5.49 -9.21 -2.66
CA SER A 114 -5.85 -7.82 -2.89
C SER A 114 -7.10 -7.46 -2.09
N ILE A 115 -7.08 -6.30 -1.47
CA ILE A 115 -8.15 -5.82 -0.59
C ILE A 115 -8.73 -4.53 -1.15
N LYS A 116 -10.05 -4.48 -1.29
CA LYS A 116 -10.80 -3.25 -1.60
C LYS A 116 -12.00 -3.16 -0.66
N ILE A 117 -12.11 -2.06 0.10
CA ILE A 117 -13.22 -1.85 1.03
C ILE A 117 -13.78 -0.46 0.77
N HIS A 118 -14.97 -0.38 0.17
CA HIS A 118 -15.68 0.88 0.00
C HIS A 118 -16.80 1.00 1.00
N GLY A 119 -16.85 2.12 1.73
CA GLY A 119 -17.88 2.30 2.75
C GLY A 119 -17.79 3.62 3.50
N THR A 120 -18.62 3.73 4.52
CA THR A 120 -18.60 4.83 5.48
C THR A 120 -17.87 4.40 6.74
N PHE A 121 -16.90 5.20 7.15
CA PHE A 121 -16.06 4.98 8.31
C PHE A 121 -16.43 5.97 9.40
N ALA A 122 -16.83 5.45 10.57
CA ALA A 122 -17.06 6.28 11.75
C ALA A 122 -15.78 6.99 12.18
N LYS A 123 -14.63 6.30 12.00
CA LYS A 123 -13.29 6.84 12.25
C LYS A 123 -12.33 6.32 11.17
N MET A 124 -11.48 7.19 10.66
CA MET A 124 -10.34 6.82 9.81
C MET A 124 -9.09 7.52 10.33
N HIS A 125 -8.07 6.74 10.70
CA HIS A 125 -6.77 7.23 11.18
C HIS A 125 -5.70 6.82 10.17
N VAL A 126 -5.03 7.81 9.59
CA VAL A 126 -4.00 7.61 8.57
C VAL A 126 -2.72 8.39 8.92
N ARG A 127 -1.62 7.94 8.36
CA ARG A 127 -0.36 8.69 8.33
C ARG A 127 0.03 8.97 6.87
N MET A 128 0.89 9.94 6.67
CA MET A 128 1.42 10.29 5.36
C MET A 128 2.92 10.51 5.49
N ILE A 129 3.71 9.77 4.69
CA ILE A 129 5.15 9.92 4.73
C ILE A 129 5.56 11.25 4.09
N PRO A 130 6.39 12.07 4.76
CA PRO A 130 6.90 13.30 4.15
C PRO A 130 8.06 12.98 3.20
N LYS A 131 8.23 13.83 2.19
CA LYS A 131 9.33 13.74 1.24
C LYS A 131 10.69 13.62 1.96
N ALA A 132 11.50 12.64 1.55
CA ALA A 132 12.82 12.42 2.09
C ALA A 132 13.76 13.59 1.77
N LYS A 133 14.63 13.92 2.72
CA LYS A 133 15.80 14.77 2.45
C LYS A 133 16.95 13.89 1.99
N GLU A 134 17.83 14.43 1.17
CA GLU A 134 19.02 13.73 0.72
C GLU A 134 19.82 13.15 1.91
N GLY A 135 20.12 11.84 1.84
CA GLY A 135 20.85 11.13 2.88
C GLY A 135 20.04 10.77 4.14
N ALA A 136 18.72 11.01 4.16
CA ALA A 136 17.88 10.61 5.28
C ALA A 136 17.73 9.08 5.34
N ARG A 137 17.65 8.52 6.53
CA ARG A 137 17.28 7.12 6.76
C ARG A 137 15.77 7.02 6.88
N PHE A 138 15.19 5.91 6.43
CA PHE A 138 13.75 5.70 6.54
C PHE A 138 13.25 5.79 7.99
N ALA A 139 13.95 5.15 8.93
CA ALA A 139 13.60 5.16 10.35
C ALA A 139 13.50 6.59 10.93
N ASP A 140 14.37 7.53 10.50
CA ASP A 140 14.33 8.92 10.94
C ASP A 140 13.10 9.67 10.39
N ILE A 141 12.60 9.26 9.22
CA ILE A 141 11.42 9.84 8.57
C ILE A 141 10.17 9.25 9.17
N ALA A 142 10.13 7.94 9.39
CA ALA A 142 9.00 7.21 9.97
C ALA A 142 8.57 7.77 11.33
N THR A 143 9.53 8.16 12.18
CA THR A 143 9.24 8.78 13.50
C THR A 143 8.61 10.17 13.44
N ARG A 144 8.55 10.80 12.26
CA ARG A 144 8.07 12.18 12.04
C ARG A 144 6.90 12.26 11.07
N GLN A 145 6.31 11.14 10.72
CA GLN A 145 5.15 11.10 9.84
C GLN A 145 3.97 11.82 10.50
N PRO A 146 3.35 12.80 9.84
CA PRO A 146 2.14 13.38 10.36
C PRO A 146 1.00 12.37 10.30
N GLU A 147 0.25 12.30 11.39
CA GLU A 147 -0.93 11.46 11.54
C GLU A 147 -2.19 12.31 11.58
N TYR A 148 -3.26 11.81 10.99
CA TYR A 148 -4.53 12.51 10.91
C TYR A 148 -5.69 11.57 11.14
N THR A 149 -6.67 12.05 11.90
CA THR A 149 -7.93 11.33 12.11
C THR A 149 -9.08 12.17 11.56
N VAL A 150 -9.98 11.51 10.85
CA VAL A 150 -11.26 12.08 10.41
C VAL A 150 -12.39 11.15 10.84
N GLU A 151 -13.58 11.74 11.05
CA GLU A 151 -14.77 11.02 11.46
C GLU A 151 -15.88 11.12 10.41
N ASN A 152 -16.73 10.08 10.35
CA ASN A 152 -17.90 10.04 9.47
C ASN A 152 -17.56 10.31 8.00
N VAL A 153 -16.57 9.61 7.48
CA VAL A 153 -16.04 9.80 6.12
C VAL A 153 -16.39 8.62 5.23
N THR A 154 -16.74 8.88 3.97
CA THR A 154 -16.95 7.85 2.95
C THR A 154 -15.77 7.80 1.99
N GLY A 155 -15.33 6.58 1.66
CA GLY A 155 -14.17 6.38 0.79
C GLY A 155 -13.83 4.91 0.61
N THR A 156 -12.64 4.70 0.04
CA THR A 156 -12.15 3.35 -0.31
C THR A 156 -10.81 3.08 0.33
N ILE A 157 -10.71 1.95 1.03
CA ILE A 157 -9.43 1.32 1.40
C ILE A 157 -9.01 0.43 0.23
N VAL A 158 -7.76 0.53 -0.19
CA VAL A 158 -7.08 -0.38 -1.12
C VAL A 158 -5.82 -0.93 -0.47
N GLY A 159 -5.45 -2.16 -0.81
CA GLY A 159 -4.19 -2.69 -0.30
C GLY A 159 -3.94 -4.14 -0.63
N ILE A 160 -2.86 -4.64 -0.04
CA ILE A 160 -2.37 -6.00 -0.22
C ILE A 160 -2.22 -6.64 1.15
N TRP A 161 -2.75 -7.85 1.31
CA TRP A 161 -2.37 -8.72 2.40
C TRP A 161 -1.23 -9.62 1.94
N THR A 162 -0.14 -9.63 2.71
CA THR A 162 1.11 -10.32 2.38
C THR A 162 1.38 -11.44 3.38
N PRO A 163 1.66 -12.69 2.93
CA PRO A 163 2.07 -13.76 3.82
C PRO A 163 3.38 -13.46 4.55
N GLU A 164 3.52 -13.95 5.79
CA GLU A 164 4.69 -13.76 6.65
C GLU A 164 6.02 -14.11 5.95
N MET A 165 6.03 -15.18 5.15
CA MET A 165 7.21 -15.64 4.42
C MET A 165 7.79 -14.64 3.42
N PHE A 166 7.01 -13.60 3.06
CA PHE A 166 7.43 -12.52 2.14
C PHE A 166 7.78 -11.22 2.86
N HIS A 167 7.86 -11.24 4.21
CA HIS A 167 8.28 -10.07 4.98
C HIS A 167 9.66 -9.56 4.51
N GLY A 168 9.75 -8.25 4.24
CA GLY A 168 10.93 -7.61 3.66
C GLY A 168 10.91 -7.52 2.13
N VAL A 169 10.22 -8.43 1.43
CA VAL A 169 9.82 -8.23 0.04
C VAL A 169 8.68 -7.22 0.01
N SER A 170 7.66 -7.43 0.86
CA SER A 170 6.57 -6.50 1.17
C SER A 170 6.35 -6.46 2.69
N VAL A 171 5.38 -5.70 3.17
CA VAL A 171 4.95 -5.72 4.57
C VAL A 171 4.12 -6.97 4.83
N ALA A 172 4.48 -7.80 5.80
CA ALA A 172 3.66 -8.94 6.20
C ALA A 172 2.35 -8.46 6.85
N GLY A 173 1.24 -9.13 6.56
CA GLY A 173 -0.09 -8.71 7.01
C GLY A 173 -0.76 -7.71 6.07
N TYR A 174 -1.61 -6.86 6.62
CA TYR A 174 -2.37 -5.86 5.87
C TYR A 174 -1.55 -4.59 5.66
N HIS A 175 -1.28 -4.24 4.41
CA HIS A 175 -0.73 -2.95 4.02
C HIS A 175 -1.80 -2.20 3.23
N LEU A 176 -2.39 -1.19 3.86
CA LEU A 176 -3.61 -0.56 3.39
C LEU A 176 -3.44 0.96 3.25
N HIS A 177 -3.95 1.49 2.15
CA HIS A 177 -4.10 2.93 1.95
C HIS A 177 -5.57 3.30 1.79
N PHE A 178 -5.93 4.52 2.17
CA PHE A 178 -7.29 5.05 2.10
C PHE A 178 -7.37 6.29 1.24
N ILE A 179 -8.49 6.48 0.54
CA ILE A 179 -8.84 7.73 -0.14
C ILE A 179 -10.35 7.97 -0.03
N THR A 180 -10.74 9.22 0.23
CA THR A 180 -12.15 9.64 0.24
C THR A 180 -12.72 9.72 -1.17
N ASP A 181 -14.06 9.58 -1.31
CA ASP A 181 -14.74 9.64 -2.61
C ASP A 181 -14.58 10.99 -3.31
N ASP A 182 -14.43 12.08 -2.57
CA ASP A 182 -14.17 13.42 -3.08
C ASP A 182 -12.68 13.70 -3.35
N HIS A 183 -11.80 12.73 -3.08
CA HIS A 183 -10.35 12.79 -3.21
C HIS A 183 -9.72 13.98 -2.46
N THR A 184 -10.25 14.34 -1.29
CA THR A 184 -9.72 15.44 -0.48
C THR A 184 -8.91 14.98 0.73
N PHE A 185 -9.00 13.68 1.08
CA PHE A 185 -8.27 13.09 2.21
C PHE A 185 -7.89 11.65 1.88
N GLY A 186 -6.71 11.20 2.34
CA GLY A 186 -6.24 9.83 2.16
C GLY A 186 -4.89 9.64 2.86
N GLY A 187 -4.30 8.44 2.75
CA GLY A 187 -3.00 8.11 3.32
C GLY A 187 -2.85 6.64 3.67
N HIS A 188 -1.74 6.28 4.31
CA HIS A 188 -1.50 4.95 4.85
C HIS A 188 -2.37 4.73 6.10
N VAL A 189 -3.12 3.63 6.11
CA VAL A 189 -4.09 3.33 7.18
C VAL A 189 -3.37 2.81 8.42
N ILE A 190 -3.58 3.47 9.55
CA ILE A 190 -3.12 3.01 10.86
C ILE A 190 -4.26 2.26 11.57
N ASP A 191 -5.46 2.87 11.61
CA ASP A 191 -6.61 2.31 12.29
C ASP A 191 -7.91 2.85 11.69
N TYR A 192 -8.98 2.10 11.81
CA TYR A 192 -10.31 2.56 11.39
C TYR A 192 -11.43 1.87 12.17
N VAL A 193 -12.59 2.52 12.13
CA VAL A 193 -13.87 1.94 12.51
C VAL A 193 -14.81 2.11 11.33
N ILE A 194 -15.22 1.01 10.70
CA ILE A 194 -16.18 1.03 9.60
C ILE A 194 -17.61 0.95 10.14
N SER A 195 -18.50 1.84 9.70
CA SER A 195 -19.92 1.80 10.02
C SER A 195 -20.67 0.81 9.14
N GLU A 196 -20.46 0.90 7.83
CA GLU A 196 -20.98 -0.03 6.83
C GLU A 196 -20.16 0.05 5.53
N GLY A 197 -20.18 -1.02 4.73
CA GLY A 197 -19.47 -1.02 3.47
C GLY A 197 -19.55 -2.33 2.69
N ILE A 198 -18.89 -2.35 1.55
CA ILE A 198 -18.66 -3.53 0.73
C ILE A 198 -17.19 -3.89 0.84
N VAL A 199 -16.93 -5.14 1.16
CA VAL A 199 -15.59 -5.70 1.26
C VAL A 199 -15.38 -6.65 0.09
N GLU A 200 -14.32 -6.43 -0.65
CA GLU A 200 -13.89 -7.24 -1.78
C GLU A 200 -12.49 -7.77 -1.51
N VAL A 201 -12.31 -9.09 -1.64
CA VAL A 201 -11.02 -9.76 -1.46
C VAL A 201 -10.72 -10.58 -2.71
N GLY A 202 -9.58 -10.32 -3.34
CA GLY A 202 -9.10 -11.05 -4.52
C GLY A 202 -7.96 -12.00 -4.17
N ALA A 203 -7.99 -13.22 -4.70
CA ALA A 203 -6.86 -14.14 -4.64
C ALA A 203 -5.76 -13.71 -5.62
N VAL A 204 -4.51 -14.05 -5.29
CA VAL A 204 -3.34 -13.83 -6.16
C VAL A 204 -2.65 -15.16 -6.41
N ASP A 205 -2.49 -15.52 -7.68
CA ASP A 205 -1.89 -16.79 -8.12
C ASP A 205 -0.39 -16.65 -8.41
N GLN A 206 0.06 -15.44 -8.75
CA GLN A 206 1.42 -15.19 -9.23
C GLN A 206 1.97 -13.87 -8.69
N LEU A 207 3.23 -13.87 -8.24
CA LEU A 207 4.00 -12.67 -7.97
C LEU A 207 4.97 -12.39 -9.14
N ASP A 208 4.82 -11.22 -9.78
CA ASP A 208 5.78 -10.68 -10.76
C ASP A 208 6.62 -9.61 -10.05
N GLN A 209 7.81 -10.00 -9.60
CA GLN A 209 8.74 -9.10 -8.91
C GLN A 209 9.72 -8.49 -9.90
N ARG A 210 9.72 -7.16 -10.04
CA ARG A 210 10.71 -6.43 -10.84
C ARG A 210 11.66 -5.59 -9.99
N PHE A 211 12.87 -5.42 -10.49
CA PHE A 211 13.95 -4.73 -9.80
C PHE A 211 14.49 -3.56 -10.63
N PRO A 212 15.02 -2.50 -9.99
CA PRO A 212 15.63 -1.35 -10.66
C PRO A 212 17.02 -1.70 -11.22
N VAL A 213 17.07 -2.56 -12.25
CA VAL A 213 18.30 -3.13 -12.82
C VAL A 213 19.24 -2.11 -13.47
N GLN A 214 18.77 -0.88 -13.70
CA GLN A 214 19.59 0.22 -14.24
C GLN A 214 20.09 1.16 -13.13
N ASP A 215 19.59 1.02 -11.90
CA ASP A 215 19.98 1.88 -10.78
C ASP A 215 21.27 1.38 -10.14
N ARG A 216 22.36 2.14 -10.31
CA ARG A 216 23.66 1.80 -9.71
C ARG A 216 23.65 1.85 -8.18
N LYS A 217 22.85 2.72 -7.57
CA LYS A 217 22.73 2.77 -6.10
C LYS A 217 22.14 1.46 -5.60
N TYR A 218 21.06 0.99 -6.24
CA TYR A 218 20.45 -0.30 -5.94
C TYR A 218 21.43 -1.47 -6.12
N LEU A 219 22.09 -1.56 -7.29
CA LEU A 219 22.98 -2.69 -7.62
C LEU A 219 24.16 -2.85 -6.67
N PHE A 220 24.65 -1.77 -6.07
CA PHE A 220 25.82 -1.78 -5.19
C PHE A 220 25.49 -1.48 -3.73
N ALA A 221 24.21 -1.35 -3.37
CA ALA A 221 23.78 -1.17 -1.99
C ALA A 221 24.19 -2.36 -1.12
N LYS A 222 24.69 -2.07 0.07
CA LYS A 222 24.96 -3.07 1.09
C LYS A 222 23.83 -3.01 2.11
N LEU A 223 22.95 -4.01 2.08
CA LEU A 223 21.81 -4.07 2.97
C LEU A 223 22.19 -4.80 4.26
N ASN A 224 21.89 -4.19 5.41
CA ASN A 224 21.95 -4.85 6.70
C ASN A 224 20.57 -5.42 7.04
N LEU A 225 20.38 -6.72 6.77
CA LEU A 225 19.06 -7.36 6.91
C LEU A 225 18.56 -7.44 8.36
N GLU A 226 19.45 -7.42 9.36
CA GLU A 226 19.03 -7.43 10.77
C GLU A 226 18.46 -6.08 11.18
N GLU A 227 19.13 -4.96 10.85
CA GLU A 227 18.62 -3.61 11.07
C GLU A 227 17.32 -3.35 10.31
N LEU A 228 17.23 -3.85 9.06
CA LEU A 228 16.04 -3.66 8.21
C LEU A 228 14.79 -4.33 8.78
N LYS A 229 14.90 -5.50 9.41
CA LYS A 229 13.76 -6.15 10.06
C LYS A 229 13.21 -5.28 11.19
N GLU A 230 14.08 -4.79 12.07
CA GLU A 230 13.68 -3.90 13.16
C GLU A 230 13.07 -2.58 12.65
N ASP A 231 13.60 -2.03 11.56
CA ASP A 231 13.10 -0.78 10.98
C ASP A 231 11.71 -0.98 10.33
N ILE A 232 11.46 -2.12 9.69
CA ILE A 232 10.15 -2.47 9.14
C ILE A 232 9.12 -2.62 10.27
N GLU A 233 9.44 -3.40 11.31
CA GLU A 233 8.54 -3.62 12.46
C GLU A 233 8.17 -2.32 13.22
N LYS A 234 9.06 -1.33 13.21
CA LYS A 234 8.81 -0.02 13.85
C LYS A 234 8.04 0.96 12.97
N SER A 235 8.01 0.72 11.67
CA SER A 235 7.47 1.67 10.68
C SER A 235 6.09 1.27 10.16
N GLU A 236 5.59 0.12 10.51
CA GLU A 236 4.28 -0.42 10.17
C GLU A 236 3.42 -0.64 11.43
#